data_5efb47b97600253e4447f970080caf20
#
_entry.id   5efb47b97600253e4447f970080caf20
#
_cell.length_a   1.000
_cell.length_b   1.000
_cell.length_c   1.000
_cell.angle_alpha   90.00
_cell.angle_beta   90.00
_cell.angle_gamma   90.00
#
_symmetry.space_group_name_H-M   'P 1'
#
loop_
_entity.id
_entity.type
_entity.pdbx_description
1 polymer ?
#
loop_
_entity_poly.entity_id
_entity_poly.type
_entity_poly.pdbx_seq_one_letter_code
_entity_poly.pdbx_strand_id
1 'polypeptide(L)' 'MNVGDMVVLKRGHPYENQVGIIVDRTIEPLPPGTDRILVYKVLMEGTIINVPYKWLQILNTHPETQEK' A
#
# COMPACT_ATOMS: atom_id res chain seq x y z
N MET A 1 7.58 2.91 1.32
CA MET A 1 7.00 1.77 0.60
C MET A 1 7.43 1.79 -0.83
N ASN A 2 7.83 0.65 -1.33
CA ASN A 2 8.31 0.55 -2.70
C ASN A 2 7.57 -0.54 -3.44
N VAL A 3 7.64 -0.46 -4.75
CA VAL A 3 7.09 -1.54 -5.58
C VAL A 3 7.77 -2.83 -5.18
N GLY A 4 6.98 -3.88 -5.00
CA GLY A 4 7.47 -5.16 -4.55
C GLY A 4 7.30 -5.42 -3.08
N ASP A 5 6.96 -4.39 -2.30
CA ASP A 5 6.75 -4.58 -0.87
C ASP A 5 5.43 -5.26 -0.61
N MET A 6 5.41 -6.12 0.40
CA MET A 6 4.16 -6.71 0.86
C MET A 6 3.52 -5.78 1.87
N VAL A 7 2.22 -5.63 1.75
CA VAL A 7 1.47 -4.73 2.60
C VAL A 7 0.18 -5.40 3.04
N VAL A 8 -0.39 -4.89 4.12
CA VAL A 8 -1.68 -5.35 4.59
C VAL A 8 -2.56 -4.12 4.74
N LEU A 9 -3.84 -4.27 4.46
CA LEU A 9 -4.80 -3.18 4.55
C LEU A 9 -5.21 -2.99 5.99
N LYS A 10 -5.22 -1.73 6.43
CA LYS A 10 -5.55 -1.40 7.80
C LYS A 10 -7.04 -1.56 8.05
N ARG A 11 -7.37 -1.63 9.35
CA ARG A 11 -8.75 -1.75 9.76
C ARG A 11 -9.55 -0.55 9.27
N GLY A 12 -10.76 -0.80 8.87
CA GLY A 12 -11.64 0.23 8.36
C GLY A 12 -11.76 0.25 6.86
N HIS A 13 -10.88 -0.45 6.18
CA HIS A 13 -10.94 -0.55 4.72
C HIS A 13 -11.78 -1.77 4.34
N PRO A 14 -12.50 -1.72 3.22
CA PRO A 14 -13.26 -2.90 2.79
C PRO A 14 -12.42 -4.16 2.66
N TYR A 15 -11.13 -4.00 2.37
CA TYR A 15 -10.25 -5.15 2.25
C TYR A 15 -9.33 -5.26 3.45
N GLU A 16 -9.77 -4.82 4.61
CA GLU A 16 -8.90 -4.84 5.78
C GLU A 16 -8.39 -6.25 6.07
N ASN A 17 -7.17 -6.31 6.58
CA ASN A 17 -6.49 -7.56 6.92
C ASN A 17 -6.08 -8.41 5.72
N GLN A 18 -6.30 -7.94 4.52
CA GLN A 18 -5.83 -8.69 3.37
C GLN A 18 -4.43 -8.26 3.02
N VAL A 19 -3.65 -9.19 2.52
CA VAL A 19 -2.25 -8.95 2.17
C VAL A 19 -2.15 -8.81 0.67
N GLY A 20 -1.34 -7.86 0.21
CA GLY A 20 -1.10 -7.68 -1.19
C GLY A 20 0.33 -7.26 -1.44
N ILE A 21 0.64 -7.04 -2.70
CA ILE A 21 1.96 -6.60 -3.11
C ILE A 21 1.82 -5.32 -3.91
N ILE A 22 2.64 -4.34 -3.58
CA ILE A 22 2.61 -3.08 -4.31
C ILE A 22 3.21 -3.31 -5.69
N VAL A 23 2.44 -3.01 -6.73
CA VAL A 23 2.92 -3.18 -8.09
C VAL A 23 3.18 -1.86 -8.78
N ASP A 24 2.67 -0.76 -8.25
CA ASP A 24 2.93 0.56 -8.81
C ASP A 24 2.51 1.60 -7.80
N ARG A 25 2.86 2.84 -8.07
CA ARG A 25 2.44 3.94 -7.21
C ARG A 25 2.24 5.17 -8.06
N THR A 26 1.39 6.06 -7.59
CA THR A 26 1.13 7.28 -8.32
C THR A 26 0.72 8.34 -7.32
N ILE A 27 0.92 9.60 -7.70
CA ILE A 27 0.48 10.72 -6.88
C ILE A 27 -0.77 11.25 -7.53
N GLU A 28 -1.88 11.20 -6.79
CA GLU A 28 -3.14 11.66 -7.31
C GLU A 28 -3.21 13.16 -7.26
N PRO A 29 -3.53 13.81 -8.36
CA PRO A 29 -3.71 15.25 -8.35
C PRO A 29 -5.02 15.57 -7.65
N LEU A 30 -4.95 16.43 -6.66
CA LEU A 30 -6.12 16.88 -5.95
C LEU A 30 -6.49 18.28 -6.41
N PRO A 31 -7.68 18.74 -6.06
CA PRO A 31 -8.06 20.10 -6.40
C PRO A 31 -7.06 21.12 -5.88
N PRO A 32 -6.93 22.25 -6.50
CA PRO A 32 -6.01 23.27 -6.04
C PRO A 32 -6.25 23.59 -4.58
N GLY A 33 -5.17 23.74 -3.85
CA GLY A 33 -5.29 24.07 -2.42
C GLY A 33 -5.31 22.88 -1.50
N THR A 34 -5.27 21.67 -2.05
CA THR A 34 -5.24 20.48 -1.19
C THR A 34 -3.92 19.75 -1.40
N ASP A 35 -3.57 18.94 -0.41
CA ASP A 35 -2.35 18.16 -0.49
C ASP A 35 -2.52 17.02 -1.47
N ARG A 36 -1.42 16.61 -2.04
CA ARG A 36 -1.44 15.46 -2.93
C ARG A 36 -1.50 14.20 -2.11
N ILE A 37 -2.10 13.18 -2.67
CA ILE A 37 -2.21 11.89 -2.02
C ILE A 37 -1.42 10.87 -2.81
N LEU A 38 -0.56 10.14 -2.12
CA LEU A 38 0.18 9.06 -2.73
C LEU A 38 -0.68 7.81 -2.70
N VAL A 39 -0.96 7.27 -3.88
CA VAL A 39 -1.83 6.11 -4.02
C VAL A 39 -1.01 4.98 -4.59
N TYR A 40 -1.16 3.81 -4.00
CA TYR A 40 -0.45 2.63 -4.46
C TYR A 40 -1.40 1.69 -5.17
N LYS A 41 -0.89 1.04 -6.21
CA LYS A 41 -1.63 -0.03 -6.86
C LYS A 41 -1.18 -1.32 -6.23
N VAL A 42 -2.11 -2.02 -5.64
CA VAL A 42 -1.82 -3.21 -4.85
C VAL A 42 -2.50 -4.41 -5.50
N LEU A 43 -1.73 -5.44 -5.74
CA LEU A 43 -2.26 -6.68 -6.31
C LEU A 43 -2.70 -7.59 -5.17
N MET A 44 -3.99 -7.94 -5.17
CA MET A 44 -4.55 -8.84 -4.18
C MET A 44 -5.41 -9.85 -4.88
N GLU A 45 -5.12 -11.12 -4.67
CA GLU A 45 -5.96 -12.19 -5.20
C GLU A 45 -6.30 -12.01 -6.67
N GLY A 46 -5.29 -11.64 -7.45
CA GLY A 46 -5.49 -11.50 -8.88
C GLY A 46 -6.13 -10.19 -9.33
N THR A 47 -6.39 -9.29 -8.39
CA THR A 47 -7.03 -8.01 -8.71
C THR A 47 -6.14 -6.88 -8.25
N ILE A 48 -6.04 -5.84 -9.05
CA ILE A 48 -5.26 -4.67 -8.69
C ILE A 48 -6.21 -3.58 -8.23
N ILE A 49 -5.97 -3.05 -7.02
CA ILE A 49 -6.79 -1.97 -6.50
C ILE A 49 -5.91 -0.78 -6.17
N ASN A 50 -6.51 0.40 -6.19
CA ASN A 50 -5.82 1.64 -5.84
C ASN A 50 -6.11 1.95 -4.39
N VAL A 51 -5.06 2.13 -3.59
CA VAL A 51 -5.22 2.32 -2.16
C VAL A 51 -4.36 3.50 -1.73
N PRO A 52 -4.94 4.51 -1.07
CA PRO A 52 -4.15 5.59 -0.51
C PRO A 52 -3.18 5.04 0.53
N TYR A 53 -2.02 5.67 0.62
CA TYR A 53 -0.96 5.14 1.47
C TYR A 53 -1.39 5.01 2.94
N LYS A 54 -2.31 5.85 3.38
CA LYS A 54 -2.70 5.82 4.79
C LYS A 54 -3.43 4.55 5.18
N TRP A 55 -3.92 3.78 4.20
CA TRP A 55 -4.59 2.52 4.49
C TRP A 55 -3.65 1.33 4.42
N LEU A 56 -2.37 1.56 4.13
CA LEU A 56 -1.43 0.46 3.95
C LEU A 56 -0.45 0.39 5.10
N GLN A 57 -0.13 -0.82 5.49
CA GLN A 57 0.87 -1.05 6.50
C GLN A 57 1.86 -2.06 5.94
N ILE A 58 3.14 -1.75 6.01
CA ILE A 58 4.18 -2.64 5.54
C ILE A 58 4.16 -3.91 6.35
N LEU A 59 4.16 -5.03 5.66
CA LEU A 59 4.25 -6.30 6.31
C LEU A 59 5.72 -6.68 6.30
N ASN A 60 6.38 -6.46 7.41
CA ASN A 60 7.81 -6.68 7.47
C ASN A 60 8.12 -8.15 7.64
N THR A 61 8.64 -8.74 6.57
CA THR A 61 8.95 -10.14 6.63
C THR A 61 10.41 -10.41 6.38
N HIS A 62 11.26 -9.40 6.53
CA HIS A 62 12.68 -9.60 6.26
C HIS A 62 13.40 -10.06 7.50
N PRO A 63 13.68 -11.31 7.63
CA PRO A 63 14.38 -11.78 8.82
C PRO A 63 15.79 -11.23 8.88
N GLU A 64 16.39 -10.99 7.73
CA GLU A 64 17.74 -10.55 7.80
C GLU A 64 17.88 -9.19 8.41
N THR A 65 16.84 -8.41 8.46
CA THR A 65 16.99 -7.10 9.04
C THR A 65 17.06 -7.19 10.53
N GLN A 66 16.65 -8.26 11.12
CA GLN A 66 16.76 -8.37 12.52
C GLN A 66 17.97 -9.03 12.93
N GLU A 67 18.64 -9.60 12.07
CA GLU A 67 19.76 -10.30 12.46
C GLU A 67 20.80 -9.55 12.88
N LYS A 68 20.65 -8.90 13.05
CA LYS A 68 21.71 -8.37 13.47
C LYS A 68 21.65 -7.43 13.77
#